data_f63afd438236c49446399d1948a670c1
#
_entry.id   f63afd438236c49446399d1948a670c1
#
_cell.length_a   1.000
_cell.length_b   1.000
_cell.length_c   1.000
_cell.angle_alpha   90.00
_cell.angle_beta   90.00
_cell.angle_gamma   90.00
#
_symmetry.space_group_name_H-M   'P 1'
#
loop_
_entity.id
_entity.type
_entity.pdbx_description
1 polymer ?
#
loop_
_entity_poly.entity_id
_entity_poly.type
_entity_poly.pdbx_seq_one_letter_code
_entity_poly.pdbx_strand_id
1 'polypeptide(L)'
;ENYISILRYRIYSLSKKECLNEIFKRKKVHIISGNPEVLYRGLDDKVLFNNFISDDALIIPDGVGTQIAAKMLKTPVSEKIAGIEIMKEIITKCEESGDSIYLVGAEEETLKTCVENLKKDHPKLIIAGYKNGFFDLDNCDELLADIKRKKPKVLFVAMGCPRQEKFIIKYF
;
A
#
# COMPACT_ATOMS: atom_id res chain seq x y z
N GLU A 1 -15.06 17.53 3.04
CA GLU A 1 -14.89 16.28 2.23
C GLU A 1 -13.51 15.68 2.49
N ASN A 2 -13.44 14.35 2.68
CA ASN A 2 -12.19 13.66 3.01
C ASN A 2 -11.33 13.38 1.76
N TYR A 3 -11.80 13.75 0.58
CA TYR A 3 -11.17 13.43 -0.70
C TYR A 3 -11.24 14.64 -1.65
N ILE A 4 -10.23 14.73 -2.51
CA ILE A 4 -10.21 15.62 -3.68
C ILE A 4 -10.22 14.80 -4.96
N SER A 5 -10.63 15.39 -6.07
CA SER A 5 -10.62 14.71 -7.38
C SER A 5 -9.45 15.19 -8.22
N ILE A 6 -8.58 14.27 -8.62
CA ILE A 6 -7.48 14.50 -9.59
C ILE A 6 -7.51 13.36 -10.61
N LEU A 7 -7.53 13.67 -11.91
CA LEU A 7 -7.53 12.69 -13.00
C LEU A 7 -8.64 11.61 -12.85
N ARG A 8 -9.82 12.00 -12.36
CA ARG A 8 -10.97 11.12 -12.05
C ARG A 8 -10.76 10.20 -10.84
N TYR A 9 -9.65 10.30 -10.13
CA TYR A 9 -9.40 9.57 -8.89
C TYR A 9 -9.82 10.36 -7.66
N ARG A 10 -10.26 9.64 -6.64
CA ARG A 10 -10.53 10.19 -5.30
C ARG A 10 -9.26 10.07 -4.47
N ILE A 11 -8.54 11.18 -4.28
CA ILE A 11 -7.30 11.23 -3.51
C ILE A 11 -7.60 11.73 -2.11
N TYR A 12 -7.07 11.03 -1.12
CA TYR A 12 -7.26 11.38 0.28
C TYR A 12 -6.68 12.77 0.59
N SER A 13 -7.42 13.62 1.31
CA SER A 13 -7.08 15.04 1.46
C SER A 13 -6.81 15.49 2.89
N LEU A 14 -7.11 14.66 3.89
CA LEU A 14 -6.89 14.99 5.29
C LEU A 14 -5.47 14.61 5.77
N SER A 15 -5.22 14.78 7.06
CA SER A 15 -3.92 14.51 7.69
C SER A 15 -3.55 13.01 7.68
N LYS A 16 -2.27 12.73 7.84
CA LYS A 16 -1.74 11.35 7.99
C LYS A 16 -2.41 10.61 9.14
N LYS A 17 -2.64 11.27 10.26
CA LYS A 17 -3.31 10.68 11.43
C LYS A 17 -4.74 10.24 11.11
N GLU A 18 -5.50 11.08 10.41
CA GLU A 18 -6.86 10.76 9.99
C GLU A 18 -6.87 9.65 8.93
N CYS A 19 -5.87 9.65 8.02
CA CYS A 19 -5.67 8.58 7.05
C CYS A 19 -5.46 7.22 7.72
N LEU A 20 -4.59 7.15 8.72
CA LEU A 20 -4.38 5.92 9.50
C LEU A 20 -5.65 5.45 10.20
N ASN A 21 -6.40 6.36 10.81
CA ASN A 21 -7.68 6.03 11.42
C ASN A 21 -8.67 5.45 10.39
N GLU A 22 -8.71 6.02 9.19
CA GLU A 22 -9.55 5.52 8.10
C GLU A 22 -9.12 4.12 7.64
N ILE A 23 -7.81 3.88 7.49
CA ILE A 23 -7.25 2.56 7.13
C ILE A 23 -7.69 1.49 8.14
N PHE A 24 -7.52 1.75 9.44
CA PHE A 24 -7.83 0.76 10.47
C PHE A 24 -9.32 0.54 10.75
N LYS A 25 -10.19 1.45 10.31
CA LYS A 25 -11.66 1.26 10.36
C LYS A 25 -12.17 0.32 9.28
N ARG A 26 -11.47 0.20 8.15
CA ARG A 26 -11.90 -0.61 7.02
C ARG A 26 -11.61 -2.09 7.25
N LYS A 27 -12.53 -2.95 6.83
CA LYS A 27 -12.31 -4.42 6.87
C LYS A 27 -11.26 -4.84 5.84
N LYS A 28 -11.24 -4.14 4.71
CA LYS A 28 -10.33 -4.35 3.59
C LYS A 28 -10.00 -3.00 2.97
N VAL A 29 -8.75 -2.79 2.63
CA VAL A 29 -8.31 -1.58 1.92
C VAL A 29 -7.06 -1.87 1.10
N HIS A 30 -7.06 -1.42 -0.15
CA HIS A 30 -5.87 -1.34 -1.00
C HIS A 30 -5.33 0.10 -0.91
N ILE A 31 -4.22 0.27 -0.23
CA ILE A 31 -3.54 1.59 -0.12
C ILE A 31 -2.68 1.78 -1.36
N ILE A 32 -2.94 2.84 -2.10
CA ILE A 32 -2.29 3.15 -3.37
C ILE A 32 -1.49 4.43 -3.21
N SER A 33 -0.22 4.40 -3.60
CA SER A 33 0.60 5.61 -3.70
C SER A 33 0.08 6.48 -4.85
N GLY A 34 -0.52 7.63 -4.52
CA GLY A 34 -1.08 8.57 -5.47
C GLY A 34 -0.01 9.46 -6.09
N ASN A 35 1.15 8.94 -6.46
CA ASN A 35 2.13 9.68 -7.24
C ASN A 35 1.75 9.70 -8.73
N PRO A 36 2.26 10.68 -9.51
CA PRO A 36 1.89 10.85 -10.91
C PRO A 36 2.11 9.62 -11.78
N GLU A 37 3.16 8.84 -11.55
CA GLU A 37 3.45 7.64 -12.34
C GLU A 37 2.37 6.56 -12.14
N VAL A 38 2.04 6.25 -10.89
CA VAL A 38 1.01 5.25 -10.55
C VAL A 38 -0.35 5.67 -11.09
N LEU A 39 -0.74 6.94 -10.91
CA LEU A 39 -2.00 7.47 -11.39
C LEU A 39 -2.09 7.42 -12.92
N TYR A 40 -1.02 7.79 -13.62
CA TYR A 40 -0.95 7.73 -15.07
C TYR A 40 -1.06 6.28 -15.58
N ARG A 41 -0.33 5.34 -14.98
CA ARG A 41 -0.45 3.91 -15.31
C ARG A 41 -1.87 3.38 -15.16
N GLY A 42 -2.58 3.84 -14.14
CA GLY A 42 -3.99 3.50 -13.95
C GLY A 42 -4.91 4.02 -15.05
N LEU A 43 -4.59 5.15 -15.69
CA LEU A 43 -5.39 5.66 -16.82
C LEU A 43 -5.26 4.79 -18.08
N ASP A 44 -4.09 4.18 -18.29
CA ASP A 44 -3.79 3.35 -19.46
C ASP A 44 -4.21 1.88 -19.29
N ASP A 45 -4.47 1.43 -18.07
CA ASP A 45 -4.84 0.05 -17.74
C ASP A 45 -6.23 0.00 -17.08
N LYS A 46 -7.20 -0.54 -17.80
CA LYS A 46 -8.60 -0.61 -17.34
C LYS A 46 -8.76 -1.38 -16.02
N VAL A 47 -7.95 -2.40 -15.78
CA VAL A 47 -8.00 -3.21 -14.54
C VAL A 47 -7.53 -2.38 -13.36
N LEU A 48 -6.40 -1.67 -13.51
CA LEU A 48 -5.89 -0.75 -12.50
C LEU A 48 -6.88 0.39 -12.25
N PHE A 49 -7.39 1.01 -13.31
CA PHE A 49 -8.35 2.13 -13.20
C PHE A 49 -9.58 1.73 -12.38
N ASN A 50 -10.21 0.60 -12.72
CA ASN A 50 -11.41 0.14 -12.03
C ASN A 50 -11.14 -0.15 -10.54
N ASN A 51 -9.97 -0.69 -10.19
CA ASN A 51 -9.59 -0.89 -8.80
C ASN A 51 -9.35 0.45 -8.09
N PHE A 52 -8.61 1.38 -8.72
CA PHE A 52 -8.26 2.67 -8.10
C PHE A 52 -9.46 3.56 -7.81
N ILE A 53 -10.57 3.39 -8.55
CA ILE A 53 -11.83 4.10 -8.29
C ILE A 53 -12.81 3.31 -7.41
N SER A 54 -12.46 2.10 -6.99
CA SER A 54 -13.31 1.25 -6.15
C SER A 54 -13.37 1.74 -4.70
N ASP A 55 -14.37 1.29 -3.95
CA ASP A 55 -14.52 1.62 -2.54
C ASP A 55 -13.46 0.98 -1.65
N ASP A 56 -12.84 -0.12 -2.10
CA ASP A 56 -11.73 -0.78 -1.39
C ASP A 56 -10.40 -0.02 -1.56
N ALA A 57 -10.29 0.91 -2.51
CA ALA A 57 -9.09 1.69 -2.73
C ALA A 57 -9.02 2.92 -1.83
N LEU A 58 -7.81 3.21 -1.35
CA LEU A 58 -7.46 4.45 -0.66
C LEU A 58 -6.20 5.02 -1.29
N ILE A 59 -6.35 6.07 -2.08
CA ILE A 59 -5.21 6.72 -2.75
C ILE A 59 -4.68 7.81 -1.84
N ILE A 60 -3.45 7.66 -1.36
CA ILE A 60 -2.77 8.67 -0.54
C ILE A 60 -2.06 9.70 -1.41
N PRO A 61 -2.02 10.99 -1.02
CA PRO A 61 -1.35 12.05 -1.79
C PRO A 61 0.17 11.95 -1.67
N ASP A 62 0.76 10.97 -2.34
CA ASP A 62 2.20 10.71 -2.37
C ASP A 62 2.86 11.49 -3.52
N GLY A 63 3.98 12.09 -3.23
CA GLY A 63 4.78 12.83 -4.19
C GLY A 63 4.38 14.30 -4.36
N VAL A 64 5.39 15.10 -4.74
CA VAL A 64 5.24 16.55 -4.94
C VAL A 64 4.32 16.89 -6.11
N GLY A 65 4.32 16.07 -7.17
CA GLY A 65 3.48 16.29 -8.34
C GLY A 65 1.99 16.30 -8.03
N THR A 66 1.53 15.41 -7.17
CA THR A 66 0.13 15.35 -6.73
C THR A 66 -0.26 16.58 -5.91
N GLN A 67 0.64 17.06 -5.05
CA GLN A 67 0.43 18.31 -4.30
C GLN A 67 0.33 19.54 -5.21
N ILE A 68 1.22 19.62 -6.23
CA ILE A 68 1.20 20.71 -7.21
C ILE A 68 -0.13 20.68 -7.97
N ALA A 69 -0.57 19.51 -8.45
CA ALA A 69 -1.84 19.36 -9.15
C ALA A 69 -3.02 19.77 -8.28
N ALA A 70 -3.07 19.33 -7.03
CA ALA A 70 -4.11 19.72 -6.07
C ALA A 70 -4.16 21.24 -5.85
N LYS A 71 -3.00 21.88 -5.71
CA LYS A 71 -2.90 23.33 -5.56
C LYS A 71 -3.37 24.08 -6.81
N MET A 72 -3.00 23.60 -8.00
CA MET A 72 -3.45 24.21 -9.27
C MET A 72 -4.97 24.09 -9.43
N LEU A 73 -5.57 22.99 -8.97
CA LEU A 73 -7.02 22.77 -8.99
C LEU A 73 -7.75 23.53 -7.85
N LYS A 74 -7.03 24.28 -7.03
CA LYS A 74 -7.58 24.99 -5.85
C LYS A 74 -8.26 24.07 -4.83
N THR A 75 -7.86 22.82 -4.78
CA THR A 75 -8.32 21.81 -3.84
C THR A 75 -7.13 21.21 -3.08
N PRO A 76 -6.46 21.99 -2.20
CA PRO A 76 -5.22 21.54 -1.57
C PRO A 76 -5.47 20.34 -0.66
N VAL A 77 -4.48 19.43 -0.62
CA VAL A 77 -4.41 18.38 0.41
C VAL A 77 -3.78 18.95 1.69
N SER A 78 -4.20 18.45 2.84
CA SER A 78 -3.73 18.95 4.15
C SER A 78 -2.22 18.73 4.32
N GLU A 79 -1.73 17.57 3.90
CA GLU A 79 -0.30 17.24 3.93
C GLU A 79 0.06 16.21 2.86
N LYS A 80 1.35 16.15 2.53
CA LYS A 80 1.92 15.05 1.75
C LYS A 80 1.98 13.82 2.63
N ILE A 81 1.47 12.70 2.12
CA ILE A 81 1.53 11.41 2.81
C ILE A 81 2.34 10.43 1.95
N ALA A 82 3.58 10.19 2.34
CA ALA A 82 4.43 9.22 1.64
C ALA A 82 4.06 7.79 2.04
N GLY A 83 4.06 6.87 1.07
CA GLY A 83 3.74 5.46 1.31
C GLY A 83 4.62 4.83 2.38
N ILE A 84 5.92 5.17 2.41
CA ILE A 84 6.84 4.67 3.43
C ILE A 84 6.50 5.16 4.85
N GLU A 85 5.95 6.35 5.01
CA GLU A 85 5.54 6.86 6.32
C GLU A 85 4.30 6.12 6.83
N ILE A 86 3.32 5.88 5.95
CA ILE A 86 2.15 5.05 6.28
C ILE A 86 2.58 3.63 6.64
N MET A 87 3.51 3.04 5.90
CA MET A 87 4.05 1.71 6.20
C MET A 87 4.64 1.65 7.61
N LYS A 88 5.48 2.62 8.00
CA LYS A 88 6.10 2.67 9.35
C LYS A 88 5.04 2.77 10.45
N GLU A 89 4.05 3.62 10.29
CA GLU A 89 2.96 3.77 11.27
C GLU A 89 2.10 2.50 11.39
N ILE A 90 1.81 1.83 10.27
CA ILE A 90 1.09 0.55 10.27
C ILE A 90 1.90 -0.53 10.99
N ILE A 91 3.21 -0.61 10.75
CA ILE A 91 4.10 -1.55 11.43
C ILE A 91 4.07 -1.33 12.94
N THR A 92 4.21 -0.08 13.39
CA THR A 92 4.13 0.27 14.82
C THR A 92 2.79 -0.15 15.42
N LYS A 93 1.69 0.13 14.72
CA LYS A 93 0.36 -0.29 15.20
C LYS A 93 0.18 -1.81 15.23
N CYS A 94 0.71 -2.54 14.24
CA CYS A 94 0.67 -4.00 14.26
C CYS A 94 1.48 -4.57 15.43
N GLU A 95 2.65 -3.98 15.74
CA GLU A 95 3.43 -4.38 16.90
C GLU A 95 2.67 -4.15 18.22
N GLU A 96 2.02 -2.99 18.37
CA GLU A 96 1.23 -2.64 19.54
C GLU A 96 0.01 -3.53 19.74
N SER A 97 -0.69 -3.88 18.64
CA SER A 97 -1.91 -4.68 18.68
C SER A 97 -1.67 -6.20 18.67
N GLY A 98 -0.43 -6.64 18.39
CA GLY A 98 -0.13 -8.06 18.19
C GLY A 98 -0.62 -8.61 16.85
N ASP A 99 -0.95 -7.73 15.90
CA ASP A 99 -1.32 -8.12 14.54
C ASP A 99 -0.07 -8.51 13.73
N SER A 100 -0.23 -9.46 12.82
CA SER A 100 0.88 -9.91 11.99
C SER A 100 0.93 -9.22 10.63
N ILE A 101 2.14 -9.11 10.09
CA ILE A 101 2.40 -8.62 8.74
C ILE A 101 3.00 -9.72 7.86
N TYR A 102 2.84 -9.57 6.55
CA TYR A 102 3.51 -10.40 5.54
C TYR A 102 4.16 -9.48 4.48
N LEU A 103 5.36 -9.83 4.05
CA LEU A 103 6.14 -9.01 3.11
C LEU A 103 6.31 -9.75 1.78
N VAL A 104 5.96 -9.10 0.67
CA VAL A 104 6.17 -9.64 -0.69
C VAL A 104 6.88 -8.59 -1.52
N GLY A 105 8.02 -8.89 -2.06
CA GLY A 105 8.76 -7.97 -2.93
C GLY A 105 10.25 -7.93 -2.69
N ALA A 106 10.91 -7.03 -3.39
CA ALA A 106 12.36 -6.83 -3.40
C ALA A 106 13.16 -8.08 -3.85
N GLU A 107 14.47 -7.95 -3.91
CA GLU A 107 15.40 -9.06 -4.08
C GLU A 107 15.59 -9.80 -2.75
N GLU A 108 16.01 -11.06 -2.82
CA GLU A 108 16.11 -11.96 -1.66
C GLU A 108 16.98 -11.38 -0.54
N GLU A 109 18.16 -10.86 -0.86
CA GLU A 109 19.09 -10.29 0.14
C GLU A 109 18.57 -8.98 0.74
N THR A 110 17.95 -8.13 -0.08
CA THR A 110 17.30 -6.89 0.38
C THR A 110 16.14 -7.20 1.32
N LEU A 111 15.33 -8.21 0.99
CA LEU A 111 14.20 -8.62 1.80
C LEU A 111 14.64 -9.20 3.14
N LYS A 112 15.66 -10.06 3.15
CA LYS A 112 16.26 -10.61 4.38
C LYS A 112 16.77 -9.50 5.30
N THR A 113 17.54 -8.56 4.75
CA THR A 113 18.03 -7.40 5.50
C THR A 113 16.88 -6.56 6.06
N CYS A 114 15.82 -6.35 5.28
CA CYS A 114 14.62 -5.66 5.74
C CYS A 114 13.97 -6.38 6.93
N VAL A 115 13.80 -7.69 6.85
CA VAL A 115 13.23 -8.52 7.93
C VAL A 115 14.10 -8.46 9.19
N GLU A 116 15.42 -8.53 9.07
CA GLU A 116 16.35 -8.41 10.19
C GLU A 116 16.26 -7.05 10.88
N ASN A 117 16.24 -5.97 10.09
CA ASN A 117 16.08 -4.62 10.62
C ASN A 117 14.72 -4.43 11.30
N LEU A 118 13.64 -4.93 10.70
CA LEU A 118 12.31 -4.89 11.33
C LEU A 118 12.27 -5.61 12.66
N LYS A 119 12.88 -6.80 12.76
CA LYS A 119 12.96 -7.54 14.03
C LYS A 119 13.80 -6.83 15.10
N LYS A 120 14.82 -6.09 14.67
CA LYS A 120 15.66 -5.28 15.56
C LYS A 120 14.92 -4.05 16.08
N ASP A 121 14.25 -3.33 15.17
CA ASP A 121 13.61 -2.06 15.51
C ASP A 121 12.21 -2.28 16.15
N HIS A 122 11.57 -3.42 15.84
CA HIS A 122 10.26 -3.82 16.31
C HIS A 122 10.28 -5.25 16.86
N PRO A 123 10.88 -5.49 18.05
CA PRO A 123 11.14 -6.84 18.57
C PRO A 123 9.87 -7.64 18.89
N LYS A 124 8.72 -7.00 19.05
CA LYS A 124 7.43 -7.65 19.30
C LYS A 124 6.59 -7.83 18.03
N LEU A 125 7.04 -7.30 16.88
CA LEU A 125 6.32 -7.41 15.63
C LEU A 125 6.25 -8.86 15.15
N ILE A 126 5.06 -9.31 14.81
CA ILE A 126 4.83 -10.64 14.24
C ILE A 126 4.96 -10.57 12.72
N ILE A 127 6.08 -11.05 12.19
CA ILE A 127 6.28 -11.24 10.75
C ILE A 127 5.85 -12.67 10.41
N ALA A 128 4.62 -12.83 9.90
CA ALA A 128 4.04 -14.12 9.57
C ALA A 128 4.77 -14.83 8.41
N GLY A 129 5.36 -14.05 7.51
CA GLY A 129 6.17 -14.58 6.42
C GLY A 129 6.65 -13.49 5.49
N TYR A 130 7.50 -13.91 4.55
CA TYR A 130 8.00 -13.03 3.50
C TYR A 130 8.38 -13.83 2.26
N LYS A 131 8.31 -13.20 1.09
CA LYS A 131 8.67 -13.78 -0.22
C LYS A 131 9.27 -12.69 -1.09
N ASN A 132 10.39 -12.97 -1.76
CA ASN A 132 10.96 -12.05 -2.76
C ASN A 132 9.98 -11.80 -3.92
N GLY A 133 10.18 -10.71 -4.67
CA GLY A 133 9.28 -10.27 -5.74
C GLY A 133 9.45 -10.98 -7.08
N PHE A 134 10.38 -11.93 -7.19
CA PHE A 134 10.76 -12.59 -8.44
C PHE A 134 10.07 -13.95 -8.57
N PHE A 135 8.79 -13.92 -8.88
CA PHE A 135 7.96 -15.10 -9.16
C PHE A 135 6.97 -14.80 -10.30
N ASP A 136 6.42 -15.82 -10.90
CA ASP A 136 5.37 -15.69 -11.89
C ASP A 136 4.04 -15.36 -11.22
N LEU A 137 3.41 -14.23 -11.61
CA LEU A 137 2.10 -13.82 -11.07
C LEU A 137 0.97 -14.79 -11.44
N ASP A 138 1.11 -15.55 -12.51
CA ASP A 138 0.12 -16.52 -12.95
C ASP A 138 0.36 -17.93 -12.37
N ASN A 139 1.49 -18.13 -11.70
CA ASN A 139 1.88 -19.39 -11.08
C ASN A 139 2.52 -19.17 -9.70
N CYS A 140 1.73 -18.72 -8.74
CA CYS A 140 2.19 -18.42 -7.36
C CYS A 140 1.31 -19.06 -6.27
N ASP A 141 0.71 -20.21 -6.55
CA ASP A 141 -0.25 -20.88 -5.67
C ASP A 141 0.32 -21.20 -4.29
N GLU A 142 1.58 -21.59 -4.19
CA GLU A 142 2.25 -21.85 -2.91
C GLU A 142 2.33 -20.60 -2.04
N LEU A 143 2.66 -19.45 -2.63
CA LEU A 143 2.68 -18.16 -1.93
C LEU A 143 1.29 -17.78 -1.43
N LEU A 144 0.28 -17.94 -2.30
CA LEU A 144 -1.11 -17.63 -1.94
C LEU A 144 -1.62 -18.54 -0.83
N ALA A 145 -1.30 -19.83 -0.89
CA ALA A 145 -1.64 -20.81 0.16
C ALA A 145 -0.97 -20.45 1.49
N ASP A 146 0.29 -20.03 1.47
CA ASP A 146 1.02 -19.62 2.67
C ASP A 146 0.39 -18.36 3.31
N ILE A 147 0.13 -17.32 2.51
CA ILE A 147 -0.53 -16.09 2.97
C ILE A 147 -1.93 -16.42 3.56
N LYS A 148 -2.71 -17.23 2.85
CA LYS A 148 -4.06 -17.64 3.28
C LYS A 148 -4.05 -18.43 4.59
N ARG A 149 -3.06 -19.31 4.76
CA ARG A 149 -2.88 -20.10 6.00
C ARG A 149 -2.50 -19.22 7.18
N LYS A 150 -1.58 -18.29 6.97
CA LYS A 150 -1.03 -17.41 8.02
C LYS A 150 -1.93 -16.24 8.37
N LYS A 151 -2.85 -15.85 7.48
CA LYS A 151 -3.85 -14.80 7.67
C LYS A 151 -3.25 -13.50 8.25
N PRO A 152 -2.22 -12.91 7.63
CA PRO A 152 -1.66 -11.66 8.13
C PRO A 152 -2.73 -10.56 8.11
N LYS A 153 -2.66 -9.65 9.09
CA LYS A 153 -3.51 -8.46 9.12
C LYS A 153 -3.16 -7.50 7.97
N VAL A 154 -1.88 -7.40 7.66
CA VAL A 154 -1.36 -6.50 6.63
C VAL A 154 -0.43 -7.25 5.69
N LEU A 155 -0.62 -7.03 4.40
CA LEU A 155 0.26 -7.47 3.33
C LEU A 155 0.96 -6.27 2.72
N PHE A 156 2.28 -6.21 2.87
CA PHE A 156 3.11 -5.22 2.17
C PHE A 156 3.63 -5.81 0.87
N VAL A 157 3.37 -5.11 -0.24
CA VAL A 157 3.79 -5.55 -1.58
C VAL A 157 4.71 -4.49 -2.19
N ALA A 158 5.94 -4.86 -2.47
CA ALA A 158 6.99 -3.98 -3.00
C ALA A 158 7.66 -4.59 -4.24
N MET A 159 6.91 -4.67 -5.33
CA MET A 159 7.38 -5.24 -6.61
C MET A 159 7.46 -4.21 -7.75
N GLY A 160 7.21 -2.93 -7.42
CA GLY A 160 7.12 -1.85 -8.40
C GLY A 160 5.77 -1.81 -9.13
N CYS A 161 5.41 -0.60 -9.60
CA CYS A 161 4.22 -0.35 -10.40
C CYS A 161 4.48 -0.77 -11.86
N PRO A 162 3.56 -1.45 -12.55
CA PRO A 162 2.21 -1.86 -12.13
C PRO A 162 2.11 -3.27 -11.52
N ARG A 163 3.22 -3.96 -11.34
CA ARG A 163 3.26 -5.37 -10.96
C ARG A 163 2.65 -5.62 -9.57
N GLN A 164 2.98 -4.77 -8.59
CA GLN A 164 2.44 -4.87 -7.24
C GLN A 164 0.91 -4.66 -7.22
N GLU A 165 0.41 -3.68 -7.92
CA GLU A 165 -1.02 -3.40 -8.03
C GLU A 165 -1.75 -4.58 -8.70
N LYS A 166 -1.21 -5.12 -9.79
CA LYS A 166 -1.78 -6.29 -10.47
C LYS A 166 -1.83 -7.52 -9.57
N PHE A 167 -0.81 -7.77 -8.78
CA PHE A 167 -0.80 -8.86 -7.81
C PHE A 167 -1.90 -8.69 -6.76
N ILE A 168 -1.99 -7.49 -6.17
CA ILE A 168 -3.02 -7.20 -5.15
C ILE A 168 -4.42 -7.35 -5.75
N ILE A 169 -4.69 -6.74 -6.90
CA ILE A 169 -6.01 -6.76 -7.55
C ILE A 169 -6.43 -8.17 -7.94
N LYS A 170 -5.47 -9.01 -8.37
CA LYS A 170 -5.78 -10.37 -8.81
C LYS A 170 -6.12 -11.30 -7.67
N TYR A 171 -5.53 -11.13 -6.50
CA TYR A 171 -5.56 -12.13 -5.43
C TYR A 171 -6.18 -11.67 -4.11
N PHE A 172 -6.34 -10.37 -3.94
CA PHE A 172 -6.83 -9.77 -2.68
C PHE A 172 -7.89 -8.70 -2.92
#